data_45b7023d328d77b900ebc8838a613034
#
_entry.id   45b7023d328d77b900ebc8838a613034
#
_cell.length_a   1.000
_cell.length_b   1.000
_cell.length_c   1.000
_cell.angle_alpha   90.00
_cell.angle_beta   90.00
_cell.angle_gamma   90.00
#
_symmetry.space_group_name_H-M   'P 1'
#
loop_
_entity.id
_entity.type
_entity.pdbx_description
1 polymer ?
#
loop_
_entity_poly.entity_id
_entity_poly.type
_entity_poly.pdbx_seq_one_letter_code
_entity_poly.pdbx_strand_id
1 'polypeptide(L)'
;MSNMLIIDNFDSFTYNLVQGFRSQGAEVNVFRNNAIDIAEAKALQPSHLVISPGPGRPSDAGISMELIREFASEIPILGVCLGHQCIVEAFGGEITYAKQLMHGKISAINHDQKTIFSNLGNPITAGRYHLSLIHI
;
A
#
# COMPACT_ATOMS: atom_id res chain seq x y z
N MET A 1 17.45 4.11 -12.27
CA MET A 1 16.41 3.08 -12.45
C MET A 1 15.72 2.84 -11.12
N SER A 2 14.40 2.73 -11.10
CA SER A 2 13.66 2.47 -9.87
C SER A 2 13.83 1.02 -9.45
N ASN A 3 14.25 0.82 -8.21
CA ASN A 3 14.36 -0.49 -7.56
C ASN A 3 13.29 -0.55 -6.46
N MET A 4 12.16 -1.15 -6.77
CA MET A 4 11.02 -1.18 -5.86
C MET A 4 11.03 -2.44 -5.01
N LEU A 5 10.83 -2.28 -3.72
CA LEU A 5 10.55 -3.38 -2.81
C LEU A 5 9.04 -3.42 -2.57
N ILE A 6 8.42 -4.54 -2.90
CA ILE A 6 7.00 -4.77 -2.64
C ILE A 6 6.86 -5.83 -1.55
N ILE A 7 6.13 -5.50 -0.51
CA ILE A 7 5.75 -6.45 0.53
C ILE A 7 4.37 -7.01 0.19
N ASP A 8 4.34 -8.32 -0.01
CA ASP A 8 3.12 -9.08 -0.30
C ASP A 8 2.46 -9.51 1.02
N ASN A 9 1.30 -8.95 1.29
CA ASN A 9 0.47 -9.31 2.45
C ASN A 9 -0.45 -10.50 2.15
N PHE A 10 0.03 -11.49 1.39
CA PHE A 10 -0.71 -12.70 1.03
C PHE A 10 -1.98 -12.38 0.24
N ASP A 11 -1.84 -11.51 -0.76
CA ASP A 11 -2.95 -11.05 -1.58
C ASP A 11 -2.74 -11.36 -3.06
N SER A 12 -3.79 -11.81 -3.75
CA SER A 12 -3.72 -12.14 -5.18
C SER A 12 -3.49 -10.90 -6.06
N PHE A 13 -3.88 -9.72 -5.60
CA PHE A 13 -3.69 -8.47 -6.35
C PHE A 13 -2.24 -7.98 -6.37
N THR A 14 -1.38 -8.49 -5.49
CA THR A 14 0.02 -8.07 -5.39
C THR A 14 0.73 -8.14 -6.74
N TYR A 15 0.53 -9.22 -7.49
CA TYR A 15 1.20 -9.39 -8.79
C TYR A 15 0.65 -8.48 -9.88
N ASN A 16 -0.59 -8.00 -9.76
CA ASN A 16 -1.09 -6.94 -10.63
C ASN A 16 -0.29 -5.64 -10.42
N LEU A 17 0.03 -5.31 -9.17
CA LEU A 17 0.91 -4.19 -8.85
C LEU A 17 2.31 -4.41 -9.42
N VAL A 18 2.88 -5.60 -9.24
CA VAL A 18 4.20 -5.96 -9.78
C VAL A 18 4.24 -5.74 -11.29
N GLN A 19 3.25 -6.26 -12.01
CA GLN A 19 3.17 -6.12 -13.46
C GLN A 19 3.03 -4.65 -13.87
N GLY A 20 2.20 -3.89 -13.16
CA GLY A 20 2.02 -2.47 -13.40
C GLY A 20 3.33 -1.69 -13.30
N PHE A 21 4.09 -1.91 -12.23
CA PHE A 21 5.38 -1.23 -12.06
C PHE A 21 6.43 -1.69 -13.06
N ARG A 22 6.51 -2.99 -13.33
CA ARG A 22 7.44 -3.52 -14.34
C ARG A 22 7.14 -2.97 -15.74
N SER A 23 5.89 -2.79 -16.09
CA SER A 23 5.50 -2.20 -17.37
C SER A 23 5.93 -0.74 -17.51
N GLN A 24 6.20 -0.07 -16.40
CA GLN A 24 6.75 1.29 -16.35
C GLN A 24 8.29 1.30 -16.28
N GLY A 25 8.93 0.16 -16.41
CA GLY A 25 10.39 0.04 -16.42
C GLY A 25 11.06 -0.12 -15.06
N ALA A 26 10.28 -0.32 -13.98
CA ALA A 26 10.85 -0.53 -12.65
C ALA A 26 11.41 -1.94 -12.49
N GLU A 27 12.52 -2.07 -11.75
CA GLU A 27 12.92 -3.34 -11.16
C GLU A 27 12.07 -3.55 -9.90
N VAL A 28 11.57 -4.78 -9.71
CA VAL A 28 10.66 -5.09 -8.61
C VAL A 28 11.13 -6.36 -7.90
N ASN A 29 11.39 -6.22 -6.61
CA ASN A 29 11.62 -7.33 -5.69
C ASN A 29 10.38 -7.52 -4.83
N VAL A 30 9.85 -8.74 -4.77
CA VAL A 30 8.64 -9.07 -4.03
C VAL A 30 8.97 -10.04 -2.92
N PHE A 31 8.59 -9.71 -1.70
CA PHE A 31 8.70 -10.60 -0.54
C PHE A 31 7.39 -10.61 0.23
N ARG A 32 6.97 -11.79 0.67
CA ARG A 32 5.87 -11.90 1.63
C ARG A 32 6.25 -11.25 2.95
N ASN A 33 5.26 -10.78 3.69
CA ASN A 33 5.46 -10.02 4.92
C ASN A 33 6.14 -10.80 6.06
N ASN A 34 6.33 -12.09 5.90
CA ASN A 34 7.04 -12.97 6.84
C ASN A 34 8.33 -13.57 6.25
N ALA A 35 8.76 -13.12 5.08
CA ALA A 35 9.87 -13.70 4.33
C ALA A 35 11.10 -12.78 4.22
N ILE A 36 11.06 -11.64 4.88
CA ILE A 36 12.15 -10.65 4.87
C ILE A 36 12.22 -9.96 6.22
N ASP A 37 13.41 -9.57 6.65
CA ASP A 37 13.62 -8.75 7.83
C ASP A 37 14.11 -7.34 7.45
N ILE A 38 14.25 -6.47 8.46
CA ILE A 38 14.68 -5.08 8.25
C ILE A 38 16.08 -5.01 7.62
N ALA A 39 17.01 -5.83 8.09
CA ALA A 39 18.38 -5.82 7.57
C ALA A 39 18.45 -6.25 6.10
N GLU A 40 17.71 -7.30 5.75
CA GLU A 40 17.59 -7.78 4.37
C GLU A 40 16.96 -6.71 3.46
N ALA A 41 15.90 -6.07 3.93
CA ALA A 41 15.24 -5.00 3.19
C ALA A 41 16.18 -3.82 2.94
N LYS A 42 16.95 -3.41 3.94
CA LYS A 42 17.95 -2.35 3.79
C LYS A 42 19.08 -2.74 2.83
N ALA A 43 19.50 -4.00 2.87
CA ALA A 43 20.55 -4.50 1.98
C ALA A 43 20.17 -4.43 0.49
N LEU A 44 18.86 -4.48 0.18
CA LEU A 44 18.37 -4.32 -1.18
C LEU A 44 18.48 -2.88 -1.69
N GLN A 45 18.67 -1.92 -0.81
CA GLN A 45 18.72 -0.48 -1.14
C GLN A 45 17.57 -0.05 -2.06
N PRO A 46 16.30 -0.26 -1.64
CA PRO A 46 15.18 0.07 -2.49
C PRO A 46 15.06 1.58 -2.68
N SER A 47 14.61 1.98 -3.86
CA SER A 47 14.28 3.38 -4.15
C SER A 47 12.85 3.72 -3.72
N HIS A 48 11.98 2.72 -3.62
CA HIS A 48 10.57 2.85 -3.25
C HIS A 48 10.13 1.62 -2.47
N LEU A 49 9.24 1.81 -1.50
CA LEU A 49 8.59 0.73 -0.76
C LEU A 49 7.10 0.72 -1.10
N VAL A 50 6.57 -0.44 -1.45
CA VAL A 50 5.13 -0.62 -1.71
C VAL A 50 4.60 -1.70 -0.77
N ILE A 51 3.53 -1.39 -0.07
CA ILE A 51 2.84 -2.32 0.82
C ILE A 51 1.52 -2.72 0.18
N SER A 52 1.35 -4.00 -0.10
CA SER A 52 0.22 -4.52 -0.88
C SER A 52 -1.08 -4.56 -0.09
N PRO A 53 -2.21 -4.74 -0.79
CA PRO A 53 -3.43 -5.22 -0.14
C PRO A 53 -3.18 -6.52 0.61
N GLY A 54 -4.11 -6.90 1.47
CA GLY A 54 -4.07 -8.17 2.18
C GLY A 54 -5.24 -8.34 3.12
N PRO A 55 -5.37 -9.53 3.70
CA PRO A 55 -6.43 -9.82 4.67
C PRO A 55 -6.08 -9.24 6.05
N GLY A 56 -7.11 -9.08 6.86
CA GLY A 56 -6.97 -8.70 8.26
C GLY A 56 -6.71 -7.22 8.48
N ARG A 57 -6.01 -6.94 9.55
CA ARG A 57 -5.69 -5.59 10.05
C ARG A 57 -4.19 -5.32 9.92
N PRO A 58 -3.74 -4.07 10.11
CA PRO A 58 -2.32 -3.76 10.12
C PRO A 58 -1.47 -4.63 11.06
N SER A 59 -2.01 -5.01 12.21
CA SER A 59 -1.34 -5.94 13.15
C SER A 59 -1.13 -7.34 12.57
N ASP A 60 -1.89 -7.72 11.55
CA ASP A 60 -1.77 -9.01 10.86
C ASP A 60 -0.83 -8.96 9.64
N ALA A 61 -0.27 -7.81 9.35
CA ALA A 61 0.53 -7.57 8.15
C ALA A 61 2.04 -7.84 8.33
N GLY A 62 2.39 -8.69 9.30
CA GLY A 62 3.78 -9.09 9.54
C GLY A 62 4.69 -7.90 9.78
N ILE A 63 5.77 -7.81 9.02
CA ILE A 63 6.79 -6.76 9.16
C ILE A 63 6.39 -5.41 8.52
N SER A 64 5.23 -5.32 7.88
CA SER A 64 4.85 -4.14 7.07
C SER A 64 4.95 -2.82 7.84
N MET A 65 4.41 -2.76 9.06
CA MET A 65 4.45 -1.50 9.83
C MET A 65 5.86 -1.13 10.27
N GLU A 66 6.68 -2.11 10.65
CA GLU A 66 8.09 -1.86 11.00
C GLU A 66 8.89 -1.32 9.83
N LEU A 67 8.69 -1.89 8.64
CA LEU A 67 9.33 -1.41 7.42
C LEU A 67 8.90 0.00 7.07
N ILE A 68 7.61 0.32 7.21
CA ILE A 68 7.11 1.68 7.00
C ILE A 68 7.83 2.67 7.90
N ARG A 69 7.93 2.38 9.19
CA ARG A 69 8.61 3.26 10.15
C ARG A 69 10.09 3.43 9.83
N GLU A 70 10.73 2.35 9.42
CA GLU A 70 12.16 2.33 9.12
C GLU A 70 12.51 3.14 7.87
N PHE A 71 11.69 3.05 6.82
CA PHE A 71 11.95 3.70 5.54
C PHE A 71 11.27 5.06 5.36
N ALA A 72 10.39 5.46 6.27
CA ALA A 72 9.53 6.64 6.07
C ALA A 72 10.29 7.95 5.84
N SER A 73 11.47 8.12 6.43
CA SER A 73 12.29 9.31 6.25
C SER A 73 13.31 9.18 5.11
N GLU A 74 13.39 8.03 4.49
CA GLU A 74 14.47 7.73 3.53
C GLU A 74 13.96 7.64 2.09
N ILE A 75 12.82 6.99 1.86
CA ILE A 75 12.29 6.73 0.52
C ILE A 75 10.78 6.91 0.46
N PRO A 76 10.21 7.16 -0.74
CA PRO A 76 8.76 7.18 -0.92
C PRO A 76 8.12 5.81 -0.61
N ILE A 77 6.97 5.86 0.04
CA ILE A 77 6.19 4.67 0.41
C ILE A 77 4.78 4.79 -0.16
N LEU A 78 4.34 3.74 -0.85
CA LEU A 78 2.97 3.60 -1.31
C LEU A 78 2.29 2.45 -0.58
N GLY A 79 1.15 2.71 0.04
CA GLY A 79 0.30 1.68 0.62
C GLY A 79 -0.98 1.53 -0.17
N VAL A 80 -1.35 0.31 -0.49
CA VAL A 80 -2.59 -0.01 -1.21
C VAL A 80 -3.49 -0.83 -0.30
N CYS A 81 -4.71 -0.36 -0.05
CA CYS A 81 -5.72 -1.00 0.80
C CYS A 81 -5.17 -1.28 2.21
N LEU A 82 -4.92 -2.54 2.60
CA LEU A 82 -4.28 -2.86 3.88
C LEU A 82 -2.97 -2.10 4.07
N GLY A 83 -2.16 -1.97 3.01
CA GLY A 83 -0.91 -1.20 3.06
C GLY A 83 -1.13 0.27 3.41
N HIS A 84 -2.18 0.89 2.90
CA HIS A 84 -2.56 2.25 3.28
C HIS A 84 -2.96 2.32 4.77
N GLN A 85 -3.72 1.36 5.25
CA GLN A 85 -4.07 1.27 6.67
C GLN A 85 -2.83 1.09 7.55
N CYS A 86 -1.86 0.29 7.11
CA CYS A 86 -0.58 0.14 7.81
C CYS A 86 0.18 1.47 7.94
N ILE A 87 0.19 2.28 6.89
CA ILE A 87 0.82 3.61 6.94
C ILE A 87 0.12 4.48 7.99
N VAL A 88 -1.21 4.51 7.97
CA VAL A 88 -1.98 5.32 8.92
C VAL A 88 -1.71 4.91 10.36
N GLU A 89 -1.77 3.62 10.69
CA GLU A 89 -1.48 3.17 12.06
C GLU A 89 -0.02 3.35 12.45
N ALA A 90 0.93 3.18 11.51
CA ALA A 90 2.35 3.39 11.78
C ALA A 90 2.64 4.82 12.24
N PHE A 91 1.83 5.79 11.82
CA PHE A 91 1.95 7.20 12.18
C PHE A 91 0.91 7.66 13.21
N GLY A 92 0.27 6.75 13.93
CA GLY A 92 -0.60 7.06 15.05
C GLY A 92 -2.07 7.28 14.70
N GLY A 93 -2.48 7.03 13.46
CA GLY A 93 -3.89 7.03 13.08
C GLY A 93 -4.61 5.77 13.55
N GLU A 94 -5.91 5.75 13.42
CA GLU A 94 -6.77 4.67 13.88
C GLU A 94 -7.64 4.13 12.74
N ILE A 95 -7.79 2.81 12.70
CA ILE A 95 -8.65 2.12 11.75
C ILE A 95 -9.93 1.69 12.46
N THR A 96 -11.08 2.13 11.95
CA THR A 96 -12.40 1.81 12.50
C THR A 96 -13.30 1.19 11.44
N TYR A 97 -14.40 0.57 11.85
CA TYR A 97 -15.37 0.06 10.91
C TYR A 97 -16.09 1.19 10.18
N ALA A 98 -16.30 1.04 8.88
CA ALA A 98 -17.10 1.97 8.08
C ALA A 98 -18.56 1.94 8.52
N LYS A 99 -19.23 3.09 8.47
CA LYS A 99 -20.69 3.16 8.71
C LYS A 99 -21.48 2.36 7.68
N GLN A 100 -20.99 2.35 6.44
CA GLN A 100 -21.55 1.56 5.35
C GLN A 100 -20.43 0.76 4.72
N LEU A 101 -20.56 -0.57 4.78
CA LEU A 101 -19.57 -1.48 4.19
C LEU A 101 -19.77 -1.53 2.67
N MET A 102 -18.66 -1.47 1.93
CA MET A 102 -18.63 -1.55 0.46
C MET A 102 -17.64 -2.64 0.05
N HIS A 103 -18.14 -3.63 -0.68
CA HIS A 103 -17.31 -4.73 -1.18
C HIS A 103 -17.71 -5.08 -2.60
N GLY A 104 -16.76 -4.89 -3.54
CA GLY A 104 -16.98 -5.19 -4.94
C GLY A 104 -17.96 -4.28 -5.67
N LYS A 105 -18.25 -3.10 -5.14
CA LYS A 105 -19.13 -2.09 -5.74
C LYS A 105 -18.32 -0.90 -6.24
N ILE A 106 -18.85 -0.22 -7.25
CA ILE A 106 -18.22 0.99 -7.78
C ILE A 106 -18.75 2.23 -7.09
N SER A 107 -17.93 3.26 -7.01
CA SER A 107 -18.30 4.58 -6.51
C SER A 107 -17.56 5.68 -7.26
N ALA A 108 -18.16 6.87 -7.27
CA ALA A 108 -17.45 8.07 -7.68
C ALA A 108 -16.52 8.51 -6.54
N ILE A 109 -15.26 8.72 -6.86
CA ILE A 109 -14.24 9.12 -5.89
C ILE A 109 -13.81 10.55 -6.21
N ASN A 110 -14.03 11.46 -5.27
CA ASN A 110 -13.53 12.82 -5.34
C ASN A 110 -12.09 12.89 -4.83
N HIS A 111 -11.27 13.71 -5.45
CA HIS A 111 -9.88 13.90 -5.06
C HIS A 111 -9.42 15.34 -5.38
N ASP A 112 -8.22 15.68 -4.94
CA ASP A 112 -7.69 17.05 -5.06
C ASP A 112 -6.88 17.29 -6.33
N GLN A 113 -6.79 16.31 -7.23
CA GLN A 113 -6.00 16.38 -8.47
C GLN A 113 -4.50 16.64 -8.26
N LYS A 114 -3.98 16.32 -7.07
CA LYS A 114 -2.58 16.52 -6.70
C LYS A 114 -1.85 15.18 -6.52
N THR A 115 -0.53 15.23 -6.56
CA THR A 115 0.36 14.09 -6.36
C THR A 115 -0.05 12.88 -7.21
N ILE A 116 -0.42 11.75 -6.60
CA ILE A 116 -0.85 10.54 -7.32
C ILE A 116 -2.17 10.72 -8.09
N PHE A 117 -2.92 11.77 -7.82
CA PHE A 117 -4.16 12.11 -8.53
C PHE A 117 -3.98 13.15 -9.63
N SER A 118 -2.74 13.57 -9.90
CA SER A 118 -2.44 14.51 -10.98
C SER A 118 -2.88 13.94 -12.34
N ASN A 119 -3.49 14.77 -13.15
CA ASN A 119 -3.98 14.42 -14.49
C ASN A 119 -5.12 13.37 -14.52
N LEU A 120 -5.73 13.09 -13.38
CA LEU A 120 -6.94 12.27 -13.32
C LEU A 120 -8.18 13.15 -13.35
N GLY A 121 -9.25 12.65 -13.97
CA GLY A 121 -10.56 13.31 -13.88
C GLY A 121 -11.06 13.35 -12.44
N ASN A 122 -11.92 14.30 -12.12
CA ASN A 122 -12.52 14.42 -10.79
C ASN A 122 -14.05 14.60 -10.92
N PRO A 123 -14.87 13.64 -10.46
CA PRO A 123 -14.48 12.40 -9.79
C PRO A 123 -13.97 11.32 -10.74
N ILE A 124 -13.27 10.32 -10.20
CA ILE A 124 -13.00 9.05 -10.89
C ILE A 124 -13.98 8.00 -10.41
N THR A 125 -14.25 7.02 -11.27
CA THR A 125 -15.04 5.84 -10.89
C THR A 125 -14.09 4.71 -10.52
N ALA A 126 -14.27 4.16 -9.32
CA ALA A 126 -13.40 3.09 -8.82
C ALA A 126 -14.20 2.03 -8.09
N GLY A 127 -13.70 0.79 -8.14
CA GLY A 127 -14.20 -0.29 -7.31
C GLY A 127 -13.81 -0.09 -5.86
N ARG A 128 -14.71 -0.43 -4.95
CA ARG A 128 -14.47 -0.30 -3.51
C ARG A 128 -14.57 -1.65 -2.82
N TYR A 129 -13.63 -1.87 -1.90
CA TYR A 129 -13.56 -3.05 -1.04
C TYR A 129 -13.33 -2.57 0.41
N HIS A 130 -14.12 -1.57 0.84
CA HIS A 130 -13.92 -0.86 2.09
C HIS A 130 -14.85 -1.40 3.18
N LEU A 131 -14.28 -2.13 4.14
CA LEU A 131 -14.98 -2.61 5.33
C LEU A 131 -14.69 -1.72 6.55
N SER A 132 -13.76 -0.79 6.44
CA SER A 132 -13.32 0.07 7.54
C SER A 132 -13.04 1.49 7.07
N LEU A 133 -12.97 2.41 8.02
CA LEU A 133 -12.58 3.80 7.84
C LEU A 133 -11.27 4.07 8.55
N ILE A 134 -10.53 5.03 8.02
CA ILE A 134 -9.36 5.59 8.66
C ILE A 134 -9.80 6.80 9.48
N HIS A 135 -9.37 6.83 10.74
CA HIS A 135 -9.54 7.97 11.62
C HIS A 135 -8.19 8.52 12.03
N ILE A 136 -7.99 9.78 11.79
CA ILE A 136 -6.73 10.47 12.05
C ILE A 136 -6.91 11.48 13.17
#